data_3eaebbb8e5c8a597c4b07753dce702cf
#
_entry.id   3eaebbb8e5c8a597c4b07753dce702cf
#
_cell.length_a   1.000
_cell.length_b   1.000
_cell.length_c   1.000
_cell.angle_alpha   90.00
_cell.angle_beta   90.00
_cell.angle_gamma   90.00
#
_symmetry.space_group_name_H-M   'P 1'
#
loop_
_entity.id
_entity.type
_entity.pdbx_description
1 polymer ?
#
loop_
_entity_poly.entity_id
_entity_poly.type
_entity_poly.pdbx_seq_one_letter_code
_entity_poly.pdbx_strand_id
1 'polypeptide(L)'
;LIANKGVWNRPHLAKTVDGVAPVDENPMPNILLKDPRDWEQVNHGMQMVMHDARGIARAAAAGAQYRIAGKSGTAQVVAIKQGERYNRAKTLERHRDNALFVGFAPAEQPKIAISVMIENGEAGGRVAGPVVRQIMDAWLLDQDGHLKPQYAAPSKAPGDPHV
;
A
#
# COMPACT_ATOMS: atom_id res chain seq x y z
N LEU A 1 -1.80 6.48 7.34
CA LEU A 1 -2.57 7.74 7.31
C LEU A 1 -3.68 7.72 6.26
N ILE A 2 -3.38 7.49 4.97
CA ILE A 2 -4.40 7.53 3.90
C ILE A 2 -5.49 6.48 4.14
N ALA A 3 -5.11 5.24 4.45
CA ALA A 3 -6.02 4.15 4.78
C ALA A 3 -6.98 4.47 5.95
N ASN A 4 -6.56 5.31 6.88
CA ASN A 4 -7.30 5.69 8.09
C ASN A 4 -7.80 7.15 8.02
N LYS A 5 -7.83 7.77 6.85
CA LYS A 5 -8.30 9.15 6.62
C LYS A 5 -7.71 10.16 7.62
N GLY A 6 -6.39 10.12 7.80
CA GLY A 6 -5.66 11.04 8.66
C GLY A 6 -5.46 10.60 10.10
N VAL A 7 -6.06 9.51 10.53
CA VAL A 7 -5.82 8.97 11.88
C VAL A 7 -4.42 8.37 11.93
N TRP A 8 -3.63 8.82 12.89
CA TRP A 8 -2.28 8.32 13.12
C TRP A 8 -2.31 7.12 14.06
N ASN A 9 -1.62 6.06 13.67
CA ASN A 9 -1.33 4.93 14.53
C ASN A 9 0.17 4.69 14.51
N ARG A 10 0.80 4.68 15.69
CA ARG A 10 2.22 4.36 15.80
C ARG A 10 2.41 2.86 15.59
N PRO A 11 3.23 2.44 14.61
CA PRO A 11 3.56 1.02 14.46
C PRO A 11 4.34 0.51 15.67
N HIS A 12 4.03 -0.70 16.11
CA HIS A 12 4.77 -1.40 17.16
C HIS A 12 4.84 -2.91 16.84
N LEU A 13 5.88 -3.57 17.31
CA LEU A 13 6.09 -5.00 17.07
C LEU A 13 5.43 -5.87 18.15
N ALA A 14 5.39 -5.39 19.37
CA ALA A 14 4.82 -6.14 20.50
C ALA A 14 3.29 -6.02 20.47
N LYS A 15 2.59 -7.15 20.50
CA LYS A 15 1.14 -7.20 20.70
C LYS A 15 0.78 -6.85 22.13
N THR A 16 1.55 -7.40 23.07
CA THR A 16 1.43 -7.14 24.52
C THR A 16 2.81 -7.16 25.16
N VAL A 17 2.99 -6.41 26.23
CA VAL A 17 4.13 -6.47 27.13
C VAL A 17 3.57 -6.78 28.50
N ASP A 18 4.01 -7.88 29.14
CA ASP A 18 3.48 -8.37 30.43
C ASP A 18 1.94 -8.51 30.45
N GLY A 19 1.37 -8.92 29.30
CA GLY A 19 -0.08 -9.10 29.15
C GLY A 19 -0.87 -7.83 28.88
N VAL A 20 -0.24 -6.67 28.86
CA VAL A 20 -0.86 -5.36 28.60
C VAL A 20 -0.56 -4.90 27.17
N ALA A 21 -1.57 -4.40 26.46
CA ALA A 21 -1.36 -3.80 25.15
C ALA A 21 -0.52 -2.52 25.25
N PRO A 22 0.47 -2.30 24.36
CA PRO A 22 1.26 -1.08 24.36
C PRO A 22 0.37 0.15 24.19
N VAL A 23 0.59 1.16 25.02
CA VAL A 23 -0.09 2.46 24.93
C VAL A 23 0.87 3.44 24.26
N ASP A 24 0.38 4.22 23.28
CA ASP A 24 1.17 5.31 22.73
C ASP A 24 1.16 6.50 23.69
N GLU A 25 2.27 6.66 24.43
CA GLU A 25 2.42 7.73 25.41
C GLU A 25 2.50 9.12 24.77
N ASN A 26 2.85 9.20 23.49
CA ASN A 26 2.95 10.44 22.72
C ASN A 26 2.22 10.30 21.38
N PRO A 27 0.88 10.24 21.37
CA PRO A 27 0.13 10.11 20.12
C PRO A 27 0.32 11.37 19.28
N MET A 28 0.63 11.16 17.98
CA MET A 28 0.65 12.26 17.05
C MET A 28 -0.77 12.74 16.74
N PRO A 29 -0.97 14.05 16.51
CA PRO A 29 -2.29 14.56 16.16
C PRO A 29 -2.75 14.01 14.82
N ASN A 30 -4.05 13.79 14.70
CA ASN A 30 -4.65 13.40 13.43
C ASN A 30 -4.49 14.51 12.38
N ILE A 31 -4.28 14.13 11.13
CA ILE A 31 -4.24 15.07 10.01
C ILE A 31 -5.67 15.37 9.59
N LEU A 32 -6.08 16.63 9.76
CA LEU A 32 -7.36 17.14 9.32
C LEU A 32 -7.18 17.90 8.01
N LEU A 33 -7.85 17.45 6.94
CA LEU A 33 -7.88 18.18 5.67
C LEU A 33 -9.00 19.21 5.69
N LYS A 34 -8.84 20.29 4.92
CA LYS A 34 -9.89 21.33 4.75
C LYS A 34 -11.14 20.73 4.12
N ASP A 35 -10.95 19.86 3.12
CA ASP A 35 -12.02 19.09 2.49
C ASP A 35 -11.78 17.60 2.74
N PRO A 36 -12.65 16.93 3.50
CA PRO A 36 -12.52 15.48 3.74
C PRO A 36 -12.55 14.63 2.46
N ARG A 37 -13.11 15.15 1.35
CA ARG A 37 -13.14 14.46 0.05
C ARG A 37 -11.77 14.31 -0.57
N ASP A 38 -10.78 15.10 -0.14
CA ASP A 38 -9.40 14.98 -0.64
C ASP A 38 -8.79 13.61 -0.28
N TRP A 39 -9.22 12.98 0.83
CA TRP A 39 -8.82 11.60 1.13
C TRP A 39 -9.29 10.61 0.06
N GLU A 40 -10.49 10.81 -0.47
CA GLU A 40 -11.06 9.96 -1.51
C GLU A 40 -10.36 10.17 -2.84
N GLN A 41 -9.96 11.40 -3.16
CA GLN A 41 -9.19 11.70 -4.36
C GLN A 41 -7.81 11.04 -4.32
N VAL A 42 -7.11 11.12 -3.18
CA VAL A 42 -5.81 10.46 -3.01
C VAL A 42 -5.96 8.95 -3.08
N ASN A 43 -6.95 8.37 -2.41
CA ASN A 43 -7.24 6.94 -2.49
C ASN A 43 -7.54 6.50 -3.92
N HIS A 44 -8.37 7.25 -4.66
CA HIS A 44 -8.66 6.98 -6.06
C HIS A 44 -7.39 7.01 -6.92
N GLY A 45 -6.54 8.02 -6.78
CA GLY A 45 -5.25 8.09 -7.45
C GLY A 45 -4.36 6.88 -7.16
N MET A 46 -4.32 6.41 -5.91
CA MET A 46 -3.59 5.20 -5.52
C MET A 46 -4.20 3.91 -6.11
N GLN A 47 -5.52 3.85 -6.27
CA GLN A 47 -6.17 2.74 -6.97
C GLN A 47 -5.82 2.72 -8.46
N MET A 48 -5.72 3.89 -9.11
CA MET A 48 -5.32 3.99 -10.51
C MET A 48 -3.90 3.44 -10.76
N VAL A 49 -2.98 3.57 -9.82
CA VAL A 49 -1.64 2.94 -9.91
C VAL A 49 -1.72 1.43 -10.08
N MET A 50 -2.74 0.79 -9.49
CA MET A 50 -2.92 -0.66 -9.48
C MET A 50 -3.87 -1.17 -10.56
N HIS A 51 -4.91 -0.40 -10.91
CA HIS A 51 -6.03 -0.92 -11.70
C HIS A 51 -6.29 -0.19 -13.03
N ASP A 52 -5.70 1.01 -13.25
CA ASP A 52 -5.83 1.70 -14.52
C ASP A 52 -5.01 1.02 -15.62
N ALA A 53 -5.43 1.17 -16.88
CA ALA A 53 -4.72 0.62 -18.03
C ALA A 53 -3.27 1.11 -18.13
N ARG A 54 -2.99 2.31 -17.66
CA ARG A 54 -1.66 2.94 -17.59
C ARG A 54 -1.00 2.82 -16.22
N GLY A 55 -1.63 2.09 -15.29
CA GLY A 55 -1.12 1.92 -13.92
C GLY A 55 0.23 1.22 -13.89
N ILE A 56 1.23 1.84 -13.26
CA ILE A 56 2.61 1.35 -13.21
C ILE A 56 2.76 0.00 -12.49
N ALA A 57 1.82 -0.35 -11.62
CA ALA A 57 1.78 -1.61 -10.87
C ALA A 57 0.60 -2.52 -11.28
N ARG A 58 -0.04 -2.26 -12.42
CA ARG A 58 -1.21 -3.02 -12.90
C ARG A 58 -0.97 -4.53 -12.95
N ALA A 59 0.22 -4.95 -13.35
CA ALA A 59 0.54 -6.38 -13.42
C ALA A 59 0.48 -7.06 -12.04
N ALA A 60 0.84 -6.36 -10.96
CA ALA A 60 0.76 -6.88 -9.60
C ALA A 60 -0.69 -7.02 -9.11
N ALA A 61 -1.62 -6.21 -9.61
CA ALA A 61 -3.04 -6.27 -9.25
C ALA A 61 -3.86 -7.25 -10.10
N ALA A 62 -3.26 -7.85 -11.13
CA ALA A 62 -3.98 -8.76 -12.02
C ALA A 62 -4.58 -9.95 -11.24
N GLY A 63 -5.86 -10.25 -11.47
CA GLY A 63 -6.58 -11.33 -10.80
C GLY A 63 -6.86 -11.12 -9.29
N ALA A 64 -6.68 -9.90 -8.75
CA ALA A 64 -7.00 -9.63 -7.36
C ALA A 64 -8.50 -9.74 -7.09
N GLN A 65 -8.88 -10.42 -6.00
CA GLN A 65 -10.26 -10.56 -5.54
C GLN A 65 -10.77 -9.34 -4.76
N TYR A 66 -9.94 -8.31 -4.63
CA TYR A 66 -10.21 -7.08 -3.91
C TYR A 66 -9.50 -5.91 -4.60
N ARG A 67 -9.95 -4.71 -4.36
CA ARG A 67 -9.26 -3.52 -4.88
C ARG A 67 -8.08 -3.15 -3.99
N ILE A 68 -7.00 -2.73 -4.63
CA ILE A 68 -5.75 -2.33 -3.97
C ILE A 68 -5.51 -0.86 -4.26
N ALA A 69 -5.18 -0.10 -3.24
CA ALA A 69 -4.62 1.24 -3.37
C ALA A 69 -3.12 1.17 -3.08
N GLY A 70 -2.29 1.71 -3.96
CA GLY A 70 -0.84 1.61 -3.81
C GLY A 70 -0.07 2.76 -4.43
N LYS A 71 1.22 2.88 -4.04
CA LYS A 71 2.16 3.85 -4.58
C LYS A 71 3.55 3.25 -4.67
N SER A 72 4.14 3.31 -5.84
CA SER A 72 5.54 2.95 -6.07
C SER A 72 6.47 4.06 -5.64
N GLY A 73 7.67 3.69 -5.23
CA GLY A 73 8.78 4.59 -4.97
C GLY A 73 10.09 4.02 -5.47
N THR A 74 11.07 4.89 -5.64
CA THR A 74 12.46 4.52 -5.93
C THR A 74 13.34 5.41 -5.09
N ALA A 75 14.19 4.82 -4.26
CA ALA A 75 15.14 5.56 -3.45
C ALA A 75 16.55 5.40 -4.00
N GLN A 76 17.15 6.51 -4.39
CA GLN A 76 18.52 6.54 -4.89
C GLN A 76 19.51 6.14 -3.78
N VAL A 77 20.43 5.25 -4.11
CA VAL A 77 21.52 4.82 -3.22
C VAL A 77 22.77 5.69 -3.42
N VAL A 78 23.01 6.13 -4.64
CA VAL A 78 24.16 7.00 -4.98
C VAL A 78 23.71 8.25 -5.69
N ALA A 79 24.39 9.36 -5.45
CA ALA A 79 24.14 10.60 -6.16
C ALA A 79 24.54 10.47 -7.64
N ILE A 80 23.63 10.91 -8.52
CA ILE A 80 23.93 11.06 -9.96
C ILE A 80 24.44 12.48 -10.17
N LYS A 81 25.58 12.63 -10.85
CA LYS A 81 26.13 13.94 -11.16
C LYS A 81 25.20 14.74 -12.04
N GLN A 82 25.22 16.06 -11.87
CA GLN A 82 24.42 16.96 -12.70
C GLN A 82 24.76 16.76 -14.19
N GLY A 83 23.76 16.54 -15.01
CA GLY A 83 23.91 16.28 -16.44
C GLY A 83 24.09 14.83 -16.83
N GLU A 84 24.31 13.93 -15.87
CA GLU A 84 24.35 12.49 -16.13
C GLU A 84 22.94 11.86 -15.95
N ARG A 85 22.70 10.75 -16.66
CA ARG A 85 21.50 9.94 -16.48
C ARG A 85 21.84 8.62 -15.82
N TYR A 86 20.96 8.11 -14.99
CA TYR A 86 21.09 6.77 -14.44
C TYR A 86 21.28 5.74 -15.55
N ASN A 87 22.32 4.91 -15.42
CA ASN A 87 22.61 3.85 -16.38
C ASN A 87 22.83 2.54 -15.64
N ARG A 88 21.83 1.69 -15.65
CA ARG A 88 21.82 0.38 -15.00
C ARG A 88 23.06 -0.47 -15.37
N ALA A 89 23.44 -0.50 -16.64
CA ALA A 89 24.53 -1.34 -17.12
C ALA A 89 25.91 -0.91 -16.56
N LYS A 90 26.04 0.37 -16.19
CA LYS A 90 27.27 0.93 -15.62
C LYS A 90 27.23 1.05 -14.09
N THR A 91 26.06 0.84 -13.48
CA THR A 91 25.89 0.94 -12.03
C THR A 91 26.15 -0.40 -11.37
N LEU A 92 27.07 -0.45 -10.42
CA LEU A 92 27.31 -1.65 -9.61
C LEU A 92 26.02 -2.04 -8.89
N GLU A 93 25.77 -3.34 -8.72
CA GLU A 93 24.54 -3.84 -8.12
C GLU A 93 24.23 -3.18 -6.77
N ARG A 94 25.23 -3.13 -5.86
CA ARG A 94 25.09 -2.48 -4.54
C ARG A 94 24.82 -0.97 -4.57
N HIS A 95 24.89 -0.35 -5.74
CA HIS A 95 24.64 1.08 -5.96
C HIS A 95 23.35 1.32 -6.74
N ARG A 96 22.63 0.27 -7.10
CA ARG A 96 21.34 0.40 -7.76
C ARG A 96 20.29 0.93 -6.79
N ASP A 97 19.33 1.63 -7.32
CA ASP A 97 18.26 2.23 -6.53
C ASP A 97 17.42 1.17 -5.82
N ASN A 98 16.91 1.49 -4.64
CA ASN A 98 16.01 0.64 -3.90
C ASN A 98 14.59 0.78 -4.44
N ALA A 99 13.91 -0.35 -4.62
CA ALA A 99 12.52 -0.39 -5.02
C ALA A 99 11.62 -0.30 -3.79
N LEU A 100 10.69 0.65 -3.79
CA LEU A 100 9.72 0.81 -2.71
C LEU A 100 8.30 0.66 -3.23
N PHE A 101 7.45 0.10 -2.41
CA PHE A 101 6.01 0.10 -2.63
C PHE A 101 5.27 0.16 -1.31
N VAL A 102 4.27 1.02 -1.24
CA VAL A 102 3.31 1.07 -0.14
C VAL A 102 1.92 0.82 -0.68
N GLY A 103 1.10 0.13 0.08
CA GLY A 103 -0.28 -0.11 -0.33
C GLY A 103 -1.16 -0.56 0.81
N PHE A 104 -2.45 -0.53 0.59
CA PHE A 104 -3.45 -1.05 1.50
C PHE A 104 -4.60 -1.70 0.74
N ALA A 105 -5.29 -2.60 1.41
CA ALA A 105 -6.41 -3.34 0.85
C ALA A 105 -7.39 -3.84 1.94
N PRO A 106 -8.68 -4.08 1.60
CA PRO A 106 -9.37 -3.57 0.41
C PRO A 106 -9.36 -2.02 0.38
N ALA A 107 -9.34 -1.42 -0.81
CA ALA A 107 -9.19 0.04 -0.94
C ALA A 107 -10.36 0.84 -0.36
N GLU A 108 -11.56 0.24 -0.33
CA GLU A 108 -12.79 0.83 0.20
C GLU A 108 -12.87 0.76 1.73
N GLN A 109 -12.42 -0.35 2.31
CA GLN A 109 -12.40 -0.61 3.75
C GLN A 109 -11.08 -1.27 4.16
N PRO A 110 -9.99 -0.52 4.29
CA PRO A 110 -8.67 -1.07 4.54
C PRO A 110 -8.60 -1.95 5.78
N LYS A 111 -8.05 -3.17 5.60
CA LYS A 111 -7.82 -4.15 6.66
C LYS A 111 -6.34 -4.43 6.88
N ILE A 112 -5.52 -4.11 5.89
CA ILE A 112 -4.07 -4.26 5.95
C ILE A 112 -3.42 -3.09 5.19
N ALA A 113 -2.35 -2.55 5.75
CA ALA A 113 -1.45 -1.62 5.10
C ALA A 113 -0.03 -2.20 5.14
N ILE A 114 0.68 -2.12 4.01
CA ILE A 114 1.99 -2.75 3.82
C ILE A 114 2.94 -1.74 3.23
N SER A 115 4.18 -1.77 3.72
CA SER A 115 5.32 -1.09 3.11
C SER A 115 6.42 -2.12 2.84
N VAL A 116 6.92 -2.15 1.62
CA VAL A 116 8.00 -3.03 1.18
C VAL A 116 9.11 -2.19 0.57
N MET A 117 10.33 -2.45 1.00
CA MET A 117 11.56 -1.96 0.37
C MET A 117 12.40 -3.17 -0.06
N ILE A 118 12.84 -3.15 -1.31
CA ILE A 118 13.75 -4.18 -1.86
C ILE A 118 15.02 -3.46 -2.28
N GLU A 119 16.10 -3.79 -1.61
CA GLU A 119 17.41 -3.23 -1.91
C GLU A 119 17.82 -3.58 -3.35
N ASN A 120 18.36 -2.60 -4.04
CA ASN A 120 18.85 -2.71 -5.43
C ASN A 120 17.77 -3.16 -6.45
N GLY A 121 16.47 -3.11 -6.06
CA GLY A 121 15.35 -3.59 -6.87
C GLY A 121 14.93 -2.65 -8.00
N GLU A 122 15.34 -1.39 -7.99
CA GLU A 122 15.18 -0.32 -8.99
C GLU A 122 13.72 0.08 -9.28
N ALA A 123 12.80 -0.84 -9.53
CA ALA A 123 11.47 -0.55 -10.03
C ALA A 123 10.37 -0.94 -9.02
N GLY A 124 9.94 0.00 -8.17
CA GLY A 124 8.98 -0.24 -7.10
C GLY A 124 7.72 -0.97 -7.56
N GLY A 125 7.03 -0.49 -8.60
CA GLY A 125 5.79 -1.10 -9.10
C GLY A 125 5.97 -2.51 -9.65
N ARG A 126 7.13 -2.79 -10.25
CA ARG A 126 7.41 -4.06 -10.93
C ARG A 126 8.06 -5.10 -10.01
N VAL A 127 8.83 -4.66 -9.01
CA VAL A 127 9.60 -5.55 -8.13
C VAL A 127 8.98 -5.63 -6.75
N ALA A 128 8.69 -4.50 -6.09
CA ALA A 128 8.10 -4.49 -4.75
C ALA A 128 6.56 -4.66 -4.77
N GLY A 129 5.86 -4.22 -5.82
CA GLY A 129 4.42 -4.37 -5.98
C GLY A 129 3.93 -5.82 -5.89
N PRO A 130 4.52 -6.79 -6.62
CA PRO A 130 4.15 -8.20 -6.51
C PRO A 130 4.31 -8.78 -5.10
N VAL A 131 5.35 -8.37 -4.36
CA VAL A 131 5.57 -8.81 -2.98
C VAL A 131 4.47 -8.30 -2.07
N VAL A 132 4.10 -7.01 -2.19
CA VAL A 132 2.96 -6.43 -1.45
C VAL A 132 1.68 -7.21 -1.75
N ARG A 133 1.43 -7.55 -3.02
CA ARG A 133 0.27 -8.35 -3.42
C ARG A 133 0.26 -9.73 -2.75
N GLN A 134 1.37 -10.46 -2.74
CA GLN A 134 1.47 -11.77 -2.11
C GLN A 134 1.18 -11.71 -0.60
N ILE A 135 1.68 -10.68 0.09
CA ILE A 135 1.41 -10.50 1.51
C ILE A 135 -0.08 -10.19 1.74
N MET A 136 -0.70 -9.36 0.89
CA MET A 136 -2.13 -9.07 0.96
C MET A 136 -2.97 -10.32 0.72
N ASP A 137 -2.63 -11.14 -0.28
CA ASP A 137 -3.33 -12.39 -0.55
C ASP A 137 -3.25 -13.35 0.65
N ALA A 138 -2.08 -13.55 1.21
CA ALA A 138 -1.90 -14.42 2.38
C ALA A 138 -2.74 -13.97 3.59
N TRP A 139 -2.94 -12.67 3.74
CA TRP A 139 -3.75 -12.12 4.84
C TRP A 139 -5.25 -12.13 4.56
N LEU A 140 -5.65 -11.72 3.36
CA LEU A 140 -7.04 -11.44 3.02
C LEU A 140 -7.78 -12.66 2.47
N LEU A 141 -7.09 -13.59 1.78
CA LEU A 141 -7.71 -14.71 1.12
C LEU A 141 -7.68 -15.97 2.01
N ASP A 142 -8.67 -16.84 1.80
CA ASP A 142 -8.71 -18.17 2.35
C ASP A 142 -7.85 -19.16 1.51
N GLN A 143 -7.90 -20.46 1.85
CA GLN A 143 -7.14 -21.51 1.17
C GLN A 143 -7.58 -21.73 -0.28
N ASP A 144 -8.82 -21.35 -0.62
CA ASP A 144 -9.41 -21.50 -1.95
C ASP A 144 -9.19 -20.23 -2.81
N GLY A 145 -8.51 -19.23 -2.25
CA GLY A 145 -8.20 -17.96 -2.92
C GLY A 145 -9.36 -16.96 -2.95
N HIS A 146 -10.40 -17.18 -2.14
CA HIS A 146 -11.51 -16.24 -2.00
C HIS A 146 -11.28 -15.25 -0.86
N LEU A 147 -11.83 -14.05 -0.99
CA LEU A 147 -11.79 -13.06 0.08
C LEU A 147 -12.50 -13.60 1.33
N LYS A 148 -11.80 -13.64 2.45
CA LYS A 148 -12.35 -14.13 3.73
C LYS A 148 -13.62 -13.35 4.09
N PRO A 149 -14.70 -14.00 4.56
CA PRO A 149 -16.00 -13.36 4.82
C PRO A 149 -15.92 -12.14 5.74
N GLN A 150 -15.02 -12.15 6.73
CA GLN A 150 -14.84 -11.01 7.64
C GLN A 150 -14.25 -9.76 6.97
N TYR A 151 -13.74 -9.88 5.74
CA TYR A 151 -13.16 -8.78 4.96
C TYR A 151 -14.02 -8.39 3.76
N ALA A 152 -15.04 -9.18 3.43
CA ALA A 152 -16.02 -8.83 2.42
C ALA A 152 -16.80 -7.58 2.85
N ALA A 153 -17.07 -6.69 1.89
CA ALA A 153 -18.00 -5.59 2.16
C ALA A 153 -19.36 -6.17 2.55
N PRO A 154 -20.07 -5.57 3.53
CA PRO A 154 -21.42 -6.00 3.85
C PRO A 154 -22.25 -6.01 2.55
N SER A 155 -22.88 -7.15 2.24
CA SER A 155 -23.81 -7.22 1.12
C SER A 155 -24.86 -6.13 1.30
N LYS A 156 -25.07 -5.26 0.29
CA LYS A 156 -26.19 -4.34 0.31
C LYS A 156 -27.45 -5.15 0.59
N ALA A 157 -28.11 -4.83 1.69
CA ALA A 157 -29.41 -5.44 1.98
C ALA A 157 -30.34 -5.17 0.78
N PRO A 158 -31.09 -6.17 0.28
CA PRO A 158 -32.06 -5.93 -0.76
C PRO A 158 -33.17 -5.05 -0.18
N GLY A 159 -33.19 -3.75 -0.56
CA GLY A 159 -34.27 -2.86 -0.14
C GLY A 159 -33.91 -1.42 0.22
N ASP A 160 -32.78 -0.88 -0.24
CA ASP A 160 -32.53 0.57 -0.09
C ASP A 160 -33.01 1.32 -1.34
N PRO A 161 -34.17 2.07 -1.29
CA PRO A 161 -34.79 2.67 -2.45
C PRO A 161 -34.23 4.06 -2.83
N HIS A 162 -33.06 4.44 -2.33
CA HIS A 162 -32.44 5.72 -2.66
C HIS A 162 -31.21 5.54 -3.55
N VAL A 163 -31.45 5.50 -4.85
CA VAL A 163 -30.52 5.87 -5.92
C VAL A 163 -31.12 7.09 -6.61
#